data_090df4e757d382e69b5ee2543f4c0bf9
#
_entry.id   090df4e757d382e69b5ee2543f4c0bf9
#
_cell.length_a   1.000
_cell.length_b   1.000
_cell.length_c   1.000
_cell.angle_alpha   90.00
_cell.angle_beta   90.00
_cell.angle_gamma   90.00
#
_symmetry.space_group_name_H-M   'P 1'
#
loop_
_entity.id
_entity.type
_entity.pdbx_description
1 polymer ?
#
loop_
_entity_poly.entity_id
_entity_poly.type
_entity_poly.pdbx_seq_one_letter_code
_entity_poly.pdbx_strand_id
1 'polypeptide(L)'
;GFLSSVGNGPGELNRWPYFSGTSVHGDTVYMYDNMSHKLNAYAVQIKDQNLTYSFLGNKPTRENGDGLPEGVINQMAFELVRLENGYSIGFRVFSNGTIFTLFDKDLNEVKKFGEYLVDEGLMDGEFHQSICFQGLRLSRGNSFFYAPHNFGYMARYDVSDEGELSKVWERWYSEPSVSVDNNNLKFEADNPQGFYGLAV
;
A
#
# COMPACT_ATOMS: atom_id res chain seq x y z
N GLY A 1 6.76 -24.84 -1.25
CA GLY A 1 5.39 -24.85 -1.74
C GLY A 1 5.09 -23.56 -2.50
N PHE A 2 4.15 -23.59 -3.43
CA PHE A 2 3.70 -22.40 -4.17
C PHE A 2 2.40 -21.93 -3.54
N LEU A 3 2.32 -20.62 -3.25
CA LEU A 3 1.09 -20.01 -2.74
C LEU A 3 0.04 -19.89 -3.84
N SER A 4 0.47 -19.65 -5.08
CA SER A 4 -0.40 -19.45 -6.23
C SER A 4 0.31 -19.80 -7.52
N SER A 5 -0.46 -20.10 -8.59
CA SER A 5 0.01 -20.15 -9.97
C SER A 5 -0.16 -18.79 -10.66
N VAL A 6 0.49 -18.65 -11.81
CA VAL A 6 0.34 -17.48 -12.67
C VAL A 6 -0.88 -17.66 -13.55
N GLY A 7 -1.79 -16.68 -13.55
CA GLY A 7 -2.99 -16.69 -14.37
C GLY A 7 -4.04 -15.68 -13.93
N ASN A 8 -5.24 -15.81 -14.46
CA ASN A 8 -6.38 -14.96 -14.13
C ASN A 8 -7.53 -15.74 -13.46
N GLY A 9 -7.31 -17.00 -13.13
CA GLY A 9 -8.29 -17.86 -12.46
C GLY A 9 -8.45 -17.51 -10.97
N PRO A 10 -9.39 -18.20 -10.30
CA PRO A 10 -9.56 -18.07 -8.86
C PRO A 10 -8.27 -18.46 -8.12
N GLY A 11 -7.74 -17.54 -7.30
CA GLY A 11 -6.51 -17.77 -6.55
C GLY A 11 -5.23 -17.72 -7.37
N GLU A 12 -5.30 -17.42 -8.66
CA GLU A 12 -4.12 -17.16 -9.49
C GLU A 12 -3.72 -15.68 -9.42
N LEU A 13 -2.41 -15.42 -9.48
CA LEU A 13 -1.84 -14.08 -9.51
C LEU A 13 -1.37 -13.75 -10.91
N ASN A 14 -1.39 -12.48 -11.29
CA ASN A 14 -0.88 -12.06 -12.58
C ASN A 14 0.62 -12.37 -12.70
N ARG A 15 1.09 -12.58 -13.93
CA ARG A 15 2.50 -12.91 -14.23
C ARG A 15 3.50 -11.87 -13.72
N TRP A 16 3.07 -10.64 -13.58
CA TRP A 16 3.84 -9.52 -13.04
C TRP A 16 3.05 -8.84 -11.93
N PRO A 17 3.01 -9.44 -10.72
CA PRO A 17 2.47 -8.74 -9.58
C PRO A 17 3.40 -7.57 -9.25
N TYR A 18 3.13 -6.42 -9.84
CA TYR A 18 3.76 -5.19 -9.38
C TYR A 18 3.21 -4.90 -8.00
N PHE A 19 4.01 -5.30 -6.99
CA PHE A 19 3.86 -4.90 -5.59
C PHE A 19 2.45 -4.99 -5.05
N SER A 20 1.98 -6.20 -4.96
CA SER A 20 0.83 -6.52 -4.16
C SER A 20 1.19 -6.35 -2.69
N GLY A 21 0.48 -5.51 -1.98
CA GLY A 21 0.58 -5.49 -0.53
C GLY A 21 0.26 -6.89 0.01
N THR A 22 1.08 -7.36 0.94
CA THR A 22 0.83 -8.63 1.63
C THR A 22 0.58 -8.35 3.10
N SER A 23 -0.48 -8.92 3.66
CA SER A 23 -0.77 -8.86 5.09
C SER A 23 -1.16 -10.24 5.62
N VAL A 24 -0.84 -10.48 6.88
CA VAL A 24 -1.08 -11.77 7.54
C VAL A 24 -1.90 -11.54 8.79
N HIS A 25 -3.05 -12.21 8.90
CA HIS A 25 -3.91 -12.15 10.06
C HIS A 25 -4.30 -13.58 10.49
N GLY A 26 -3.80 -14.00 11.65
CA GLY A 26 -3.93 -15.38 12.08
C GLY A 26 -3.39 -16.35 11.03
N ASP A 27 -4.22 -17.27 10.58
CA ASP A 27 -3.89 -18.28 9.56
C ASP A 27 -4.13 -17.79 8.13
N THR A 28 -4.50 -16.52 7.93
CA THR A 28 -4.88 -16.02 6.61
C THR A 28 -3.83 -15.04 6.08
N VAL A 29 -3.36 -15.30 4.86
CA VAL A 29 -2.53 -14.40 4.07
C VAL A 29 -3.40 -13.70 3.04
N TYR A 30 -3.38 -12.38 3.06
CA TYR A 30 -4.01 -11.53 2.06
C TYR A 30 -2.94 -11.04 1.08
N MET A 31 -3.24 -11.16 -0.22
CA MET A 31 -2.36 -10.69 -1.29
C MET A 31 -3.16 -9.85 -2.28
N TYR A 32 -2.75 -8.61 -2.43
CA TYR A 32 -3.35 -7.72 -3.41
C TYR A 32 -2.62 -7.83 -4.74
N ASP A 33 -3.32 -8.25 -5.78
CA ASP A 33 -2.86 -8.24 -7.17
C ASP A 33 -3.41 -7.00 -7.87
N ASN A 34 -2.56 -5.99 -8.02
CA ASN A 34 -2.95 -4.73 -8.62
C ASN A 34 -3.23 -4.80 -10.12
N MET A 35 -2.69 -5.80 -10.81
CA MET A 35 -2.90 -5.98 -12.25
C MET A 35 -4.25 -6.63 -12.55
N SER A 36 -4.67 -7.58 -11.73
CA SER A 36 -6.00 -8.20 -11.83
C SER A 36 -7.05 -7.51 -10.95
N HIS A 37 -6.65 -6.49 -10.18
CA HIS A 37 -7.50 -5.75 -9.25
C HIS A 37 -8.26 -6.66 -8.28
N LYS A 38 -7.54 -7.58 -7.62
CA LYS A 38 -8.11 -8.55 -6.69
C LYS A 38 -7.32 -8.58 -5.39
N LEU A 39 -8.06 -8.56 -4.29
CA LEU A 39 -7.52 -8.92 -2.98
C LEU A 39 -7.80 -10.40 -2.75
N ASN A 40 -6.79 -11.24 -2.87
CA ASN A 40 -6.87 -12.68 -2.68
C ASN A 40 -6.63 -13.03 -1.21
N ALA A 41 -7.34 -14.02 -0.70
CA ALA A 41 -7.16 -14.58 0.64
C ALA A 41 -6.81 -16.07 0.56
N TYR A 42 -5.81 -16.48 1.34
CA TYR A 42 -5.33 -17.86 1.41
C TYR A 42 -5.24 -18.27 2.87
N ALA A 43 -5.82 -19.44 3.22
CA ALA A 43 -5.53 -20.06 4.49
C ALA A 43 -4.15 -20.73 4.42
N VAL A 44 -3.38 -20.57 5.49
CA VAL A 44 -2.03 -21.13 5.62
C VAL A 44 -2.03 -22.07 6.82
N GLN A 45 -1.58 -23.29 6.62
CA GLN A 45 -1.48 -24.29 7.68
C GLN A 45 -0.08 -24.93 7.67
N ILE A 46 0.46 -25.12 8.87
CA ILE A 46 1.68 -25.90 9.06
C ILE A 46 1.29 -27.27 9.57
N LYS A 47 1.50 -28.28 8.75
CA LYS A 47 1.28 -29.69 9.10
C LYS A 47 2.53 -30.51 8.82
N ASP A 48 3.02 -31.21 9.85
CA ASP A 48 4.22 -32.06 9.74
C ASP A 48 5.43 -31.35 9.13
N GLN A 49 5.69 -30.12 9.58
CA GLN A 49 6.72 -29.19 9.05
C GLN A 49 6.53 -28.76 7.58
N ASN A 50 5.42 -29.13 6.97
CA ASN A 50 5.06 -28.70 5.64
C ASN A 50 4.06 -27.53 5.70
N LEU A 51 4.35 -26.51 4.92
CA LEU A 51 3.46 -25.38 4.73
C LEU A 51 2.46 -25.70 3.61
N THR A 52 1.19 -25.67 3.93
CA THR A 52 0.08 -25.88 2.97
C THR A 52 -0.75 -24.62 2.84
N TYR A 53 -1.28 -24.39 1.66
CA TYR A 53 -2.10 -23.23 1.34
C TYR A 53 -3.42 -23.69 0.73
N SER A 54 -4.49 -23.02 1.09
CA SER A 54 -5.78 -23.18 0.41
C SER A 54 -6.35 -21.81 0.07
N PHE A 55 -6.80 -21.64 -1.16
CA PHE A 55 -7.47 -20.43 -1.59
C PHE A 55 -8.85 -20.31 -0.92
N LEU A 56 -9.08 -19.19 -0.22
CA LEU A 56 -10.34 -18.92 0.49
C LEU A 56 -11.32 -18.13 -0.38
N GLY A 57 -10.81 -17.26 -1.24
CA GLY A 57 -11.61 -16.40 -2.07
C GLY A 57 -10.87 -15.13 -2.46
N ASN A 58 -11.52 -14.31 -3.28
CA ASN A 58 -11.04 -12.97 -3.59
C ASN A 58 -12.16 -11.94 -3.49
N LYS A 59 -11.75 -10.68 -3.22
CA LYS A 59 -12.59 -9.51 -3.39
C LYS A 59 -12.07 -8.73 -4.59
N PRO A 60 -12.90 -8.47 -5.61
CA PRO A 60 -12.53 -7.53 -6.66
C PRO A 60 -12.38 -6.14 -6.04
N THR A 61 -11.32 -5.45 -6.40
CA THR A 61 -11.07 -4.07 -5.97
C THR A 61 -11.52 -3.07 -7.05
N ARG A 62 -12.18 -3.58 -8.06
CA ARG A 62 -12.79 -2.84 -9.16
C ARG A 62 -14.22 -3.32 -9.32
N GLU A 63 -15.17 -2.42 -9.33
CA GLU A 63 -16.48 -2.76 -9.86
C GLU A 63 -16.28 -3.13 -11.34
N ASN A 64 -16.84 -4.28 -11.76
CA ASN A 64 -16.99 -4.60 -13.17
C ASN A 64 -18.08 -3.67 -13.75
N GLY A 65 -17.77 -2.41 -13.84
CA GLY A 65 -18.63 -1.35 -14.32
C GLY A 65 -17.99 -0.71 -15.55
N ASP A 66 -18.49 -1.08 -16.70
CA ASP A 66 -18.34 -0.37 -17.95
C ASP A 66 -18.79 1.08 -17.74
N GLY A 67 -17.89 2.00 -17.49
CA GLY A 67 -18.31 3.37 -17.34
C GLY A 67 -17.27 4.36 -16.84
N LEU A 68 -16.03 3.95 -16.67
CA LEU A 68 -14.97 4.94 -16.51
C LEU A 68 -14.71 5.57 -17.87
N PRO A 69 -14.66 6.92 -17.97
CA PRO A 69 -14.29 7.61 -19.19
C PRO A 69 -12.94 7.08 -19.70
N GLU A 70 -12.81 6.96 -21.02
CA GLU A 70 -11.55 6.59 -21.65
C GLU A 70 -10.44 7.53 -21.17
N GLY A 71 -9.37 6.96 -20.60
CA GLY A 71 -8.25 7.72 -20.01
C GLY A 71 -8.28 7.91 -18.50
N VAL A 72 -9.32 7.52 -17.80
CA VAL A 72 -9.29 7.50 -16.33
C VAL A 72 -8.55 6.26 -15.89
N ILE A 73 -7.29 6.42 -15.49
CA ILE A 73 -6.54 5.41 -14.77
C ILE A 73 -7.31 5.15 -13.48
N ASN A 74 -7.68 3.90 -13.29
CA ASN A 74 -8.41 3.48 -12.09
C ASN A 74 -7.63 3.93 -10.85
N GLN A 75 -8.22 4.80 -10.06
CA GLN A 75 -7.60 5.44 -8.89
C GLN A 75 -7.43 4.49 -7.69
N MET A 76 -7.59 3.19 -7.87
CA MET A 76 -7.30 2.24 -6.81
C MET A 76 -5.81 2.19 -6.48
N ALA A 77 -5.54 1.75 -5.26
CA ALA A 77 -4.21 1.66 -4.71
C ALA A 77 -3.27 0.85 -5.60
N PHE A 78 -2.04 1.31 -5.72
CA PHE A 78 -0.94 0.56 -6.32
C PHE A 78 -0.52 -0.61 -5.43
N GLU A 79 -0.60 -0.40 -4.12
CA GLU A 79 -0.44 -1.41 -3.08
C GLU A 79 -1.59 -1.30 -2.07
N LEU A 80 -2.00 -2.42 -1.52
CA LEU A 80 -3.04 -2.49 -0.51
C LEU A 80 -2.58 -3.36 0.65
N VAL A 81 -2.63 -2.83 1.86
CA VAL A 81 -2.34 -3.54 3.11
C VAL A 81 -3.64 -3.69 3.89
N ARG A 82 -4.02 -4.94 4.21
CA ARG A 82 -5.21 -5.23 4.99
C ARG A 82 -4.90 -5.17 6.48
N LEU A 83 -5.81 -4.59 7.26
CA LEU A 83 -5.78 -4.55 8.72
C LEU A 83 -6.63 -5.68 9.30
N GLU A 84 -6.40 -6.03 10.57
CA GLU A 84 -7.09 -7.14 11.23
C GLU A 84 -8.60 -6.88 11.38
N ASN A 85 -9.00 -5.65 11.64
CA ASN A 85 -10.41 -5.23 11.68
C ASN A 85 -11.12 -5.22 10.31
N GLY A 86 -10.40 -5.57 9.23
CA GLY A 86 -10.93 -5.68 7.89
C GLY A 86 -10.91 -4.38 7.06
N TYR A 87 -10.46 -3.27 7.61
CA TYR A 87 -10.12 -2.09 6.81
C TYR A 87 -8.86 -2.33 6.00
N SER A 88 -8.62 -1.51 5.00
CA SER A 88 -7.41 -1.61 4.17
C SER A 88 -6.82 -0.23 3.93
N ILE A 89 -5.50 -0.16 3.84
CA ILE A 89 -4.78 1.07 3.51
C ILE A 89 -4.11 0.88 2.17
N GLY A 90 -4.43 1.75 1.23
CA GLY A 90 -3.87 1.75 -0.11
C GLY A 90 -2.87 2.88 -0.29
N PHE A 91 -1.75 2.57 -0.95
CA PHE A 91 -0.82 3.56 -1.48
C PHE A 91 -1.23 3.90 -2.91
N ARG A 92 -1.38 5.18 -3.23
CA ARG A 92 -1.74 5.65 -4.57
C ARG A 92 -0.55 6.30 -5.25
N VAL A 93 -0.38 5.97 -6.52
CA VAL A 93 0.66 6.58 -7.37
C VAL A 93 0.23 7.98 -7.82
N PHE A 94 -1.07 8.23 -7.95
CA PHE A 94 -1.62 9.50 -8.40
C PHE A 94 -2.62 10.01 -7.36
N SER A 95 -2.17 10.82 -6.43
CA SER A 95 -3.06 11.47 -5.45
C SER A 95 -2.62 12.91 -5.23
N ASN A 96 -3.60 13.81 -5.22
CA ASN A 96 -3.33 15.21 -4.95
C ASN A 96 -3.14 15.41 -3.44
N GLY A 97 -1.90 15.67 -3.01
CA GLY A 97 -1.57 16.10 -1.65
C GLY A 97 -1.56 15.00 -0.58
N THR A 98 -1.90 13.73 -0.89
CA THR A 98 -1.92 12.64 0.10
C THR A 98 -1.29 11.37 -0.42
N ILE A 99 -0.63 10.62 0.47
CA ILE A 99 0.10 9.39 0.12
C ILE A 99 -0.82 8.17 0.14
N PHE A 100 -1.79 8.14 1.07
CA PHE A 100 -2.58 6.97 1.38
C PHE A 100 -4.08 7.21 1.28
N THR A 101 -4.81 6.11 1.12
CA THR A 101 -6.27 6.06 1.21
C THR A 101 -6.67 4.93 2.15
N LEU A 102 -7.56 5.22 3.08
CA LEU A 102 -8.27 4.24 3.89
C LEU A 102 -9.48 3.73 3.12
N PHE A 103 -9.64 2.42 3.07
CA PHE A 103 -10.78 1.72 2.51
C PHE A 103 -11.52 0.95 3.60
N ASP A 104 -12.84 0.88 3.52
CA ASP A 104 -13.66 0.08 4.40
C ASP A 104 -13.50 -1.44 4.14
N LYS A 105 -14.31 -2.24 4.87
CA LYS A 105 -14.31 -3.71 4.75
C LYS A 105 -14.75 -4.20 3.37
N ASP A 106 -15.48 -3.38 2.62
CA ASP A 106 -15.98 -3.64 1.28
C ASP A 106 -15.14 -2.98 0.17
N LEU A 107 -14.02 -2.35 0.56
CA LEU A 107 -13.08 -1.66 -0.30
C LEU A 107 -13.61 -0.36 -0.91
N ASN A 108 -14.61 0.26 -0.28
CA ASN A 108 -15.00 1.63 -0.61
C ASN A 108 -14.01 2.62 0.03
N GLU A 109 -13.72 3.70 -0.68
CA GLU A 109 -12.90 4.79 -0.15
C GLU A 109 -13.59 5.49 1.03
N VAL A 110 -12.90 5.55 2.18
CA VAL A 110 -13.37 6.23 3.38
C VAL A 110 -12.71 7.59 3.53
N LYS A 111 -11.37 7.63 3.44
CA LYS A 111 -10.58 8.82 3.73
C LYS A 111 -9.22 8.77 3.07
N LYS A 112 -8.77 9.93 2.55
CA LYS A 112 -7.37 10.14 2.14
C LYS A 112 -6.56 10.71 3.30
N PHE A 113 -5.28 10.31 3.41
CA PHE A 113 -4.41 10.73 4.50
C PHE A 113 -2.92 10.57 4.16
N GLY A 114 -2.06 11.01 5.09
CA GLY A 114 -0.61 11.01 4.89
C GLY A 114 -0.22 12.15 3.96
N GLU A 115 0.10 13.31 4.54
CA GLU A 115 0.58 14.46 3.79
C GLU A 115 1.92 14.18 3.12
N TYR A 116 2.22 14.90 2.06
CA TYR A 116 3.54 14.82 1.43
C TYR A 116 4.63 15.25 2.42
N LEU A 117 5.77 14.55 2.37
CA LEU A 117 6.89 14.77 3.29
C LEU A 117 7.81 15.92 2.85
N VAL A 118 7.43 16.65 1.80
CA VAL A 118 8.10 17.84 1.28
C VAL A 118 7.06 18.89 0.95
N ASP A 119 7.51 20.14 0.80
CA ASP A 119 6.61 21.23 0.43
C ASP A 119 5.91 20.93 -0.90
N GLU A 120 4.59 21.06 -0.93
CA GLU A 120 3.76 20.83 -2.12
C GLU A 120 4.17 21.71 -3.29
N GLY A 121 4.67 22.92 -3.04
CA GLY A 121 5.22 23.81 -4.06
C GLY A 121 6.42 23.23 -4.83
N LEU A 122 7.06 22.20 -4.29
CA LEU A 122 8.14 21.46 -4.94
C LEU A 122 7.63 20.32 -5.83
N MET A 123 6.30 20.06 -5.85
CA MET A 123 5.71 18.84 -6.37
C MET A 123 4.78 19.11 -7.58
N ASP A 124 5.22 19.94 -8.50
CA ASP A 124 4.38 20.42 -9.60
C ASP A 124 4.18 19.41 -10.76
N GLY A 125 4.35 18.11 -10.52
CA GLY A 125 4.16 17.06 -11.53
C GLY A 125 3.50 15.81 -10.94
N GLU A 126 2.31 15.44 -11.42
CA GLU A 126 1.51 14.33 -10.86
C GLU A 126 2.21 12.97 -10.84
N PHE A 127 3.06 12.67 -11.81
CA PHE A 127 3.64 11.34 -11.98
C PHE A 127 4.82 11.04 -11.03
N HIS A 128 5.64 12.03 -10.73
CA HIS A 128 6.85 11.83 -9.92
C HIS A 128 6.58 11.87 -8.42
N GLN A 129 5.48 12.47 -8.02
CA GLN A 129 5.16 12.75 -6.61
C GLN A 129 5.09 11.50 -5.76
N SER A 130 4.43 10.47 -6.24
CA SER A 130 4.18 9.27 -5.44
C SER A 130 5.36 8.29 -5.42
N ILE A 131 6.16 8.23 -6.48
CA ILE A 131 7.38 7.40 -6.51
C ILE A 131 8.35 7.84 -5.42
N CYS A 132 8.41 9.14 -5.11
CA CYS A 132 9.26 9.67 -4.05
C CYS A 132 8.88 9.13 -2.66
N PHE A 133 7.60 8.78 -2.47
CA PHE A 133 7.07 8.27 -1.20
C PHE A 133 6.99 6.74 -1.13
N GLN A 134 7.57 6.03 -2.08
CA GLN A 134 7.71 4.59 -1.97
C GLN A 134 8.50 4.22 -0.72
N GLY A 135 8.11 3.14 -0.07
CA GLY A 135 8.74 2.71 1.17
C GLY A 135 8.11 1.46 1.73
N LEU A 136 8.51 1.15 2.93
CA LEU A 136 8.02 0.01 3.68
C LEU A 136 6.66 0.33 4.29
N ARG A 137 5.75 -0.58 4.12
CA ARG A 137 4.37 -0.53 4.61
C ARG A 137 4.03 -1.85 5.26
N LEU A 138 3.75 -1.82 6.55
CA LEU A 138 3.41 -3.01 7.33
C LEU A 138 2.14 -2.77 8.13
N SER A 139 1.40 -3.85 8.38
CA SER A 139 0.30 -3.85 9.35
C SER A 139 0.60 -4.82 10.49
N ARG A 140 0.15 -4.45 11.68
CA ARG A 140 0.06 -5.34 12.84
C ARG A 140 -1.20 -5.03 13.63
N GLY A 141 -2.10 -5.98 13.71
CA GLY A 141 -3.43 -5.71 14.24
C GLY A 141 -4.14 -4.64 13.40
N ASN A 142 -4.61 -3.61 14.06
CA ASN A 142 -5.26 -2.45 13.46
C ASN A 142 -4.31 -1.27 13.24
N SER A 143 -3.00 -1.49 13.40
CA SER A 143 -1.97 -0.49 13.19
C SER A 143 -1.32 -0.61 11.82
N PHE A 144 -1.06 0.53 11.20
CA PHE A 144 -0.32 0.67 9.97
C PHE A 144 0.96 1.46 10.21
N PHE A 145 2.08 0.95 9.72
CA PHE A 145 3.40 1.55 9.82
C PHE A 145 3.91 1.90 8.44
N TYR A 146 4.48 3.08 8.32
CA TYR A 146 5.04 3.59 7.10
C TYR A 146 6.45 4.13 7.33
N ALA A 147 7.38 3.74 6.45
CA ALA A 147 8.76 4.23 6.44
C ALA A 147 9.25 4.34 4.99
N PRO A 148 9.36 5.55 4.41
CA PRO A 148 9.78 5.76 3.03
C PRO A 148 11.26 5.45 2.81
N HIS A 149 11.60 5.08 1.57
CA HIS A 149 13.00 4.78 1.21
C HIS A 149 13.88 6.03 1.08
N ASN A 150 13.29 7.15 0.71
CA ASN A 150 14.03 8.37 0.39
C ASN A 150 14.00 9.41 1.50
N PHE A 151 13.39 9.12 2.63
CA PHE A 151 13.24 10.05 3.75
C PHE A 151 13.56 9.36 5.08
N GLY A 152 14.26 10.04 5.95
CA GLY A 152 14.48 9.63 7.33
C GLY A 152 13.21 9.84 8.19
N TYR A 153 12.08 9.28 7.76
CA TYR A 153 10.77 9.47 8.37
C TYR A 153 10.10 8.13 8.68
N MET A 154 9.35 8.09 9.76
CA MET A 154 8.50 6.95 10.10
C MET A 154 7.22 7.44 10.78
N ALA A 155 6.11 6.78 10.48
CA ALA A 155 4.82 7.06 11.12
C ALA A 155 4.04 5.79 11.44
N ARG A 156 3.19 5.88 12.47
CA ARG A 156 2.18 4.89 12.81
C ARG A 156 0.82 5.52 12.80
N TYR A 157 -0.10 4.82 12.20
CA TYR A 157 -1.53 5.12 12.19
C TYR A 157 -2.29 3.93 12.76
N ASP A 158 -3.33 4.19 13.54
CA ASP A 158 -4.26 3.19 14.03
C ASP A 158 -5.64 3.46 13.41
N VAL A 159 -6.35 2.36 13.11
CA VAL A 159 -7.73 2.41 12.61
C VAL A 159 -8.62 1.68 13.60
N SER A 160 -9.63 2.36 14.14
CA SER A 160 -10.59 1.73 15.05
C SER A 160 -11.49 0.73 14.33
N ASP A 161 -12.25 -0.07 15.08
CA ASP A 161 -13.21 -1.02 14.50
C ASP A 161 -14.38 -0.32 13.78
N GLU A 162 -14.62 0.97 14.08
CA GLU A 162 -15.56 1.86 13.44
C GLU A 162 -14.98 2.60 12.21
N GLY A 163 -13.67 2.43 11.95
CA GLY A 163 -12.98 3.04 10.81
C GLY A 163 -12.42 4.44 11.09
N GLU A 164 -12.33 4.84 12.35
CA GLU A 164 -11.67 6.09 12.71
C GLU A 164 -10.15 5.95 12.59
N LEU A 165 -9.54 6.80 11.77
CA LEU A 165 -8.10 6.85 11.55
C LEU A 165 -7.47 7.89 12.46
N SER A 166 -6.44 7.49 13.20
CA SER A 166 -5.61 8.37 14.02
C SER A 166 -4.13 8.19 13.72
N LYS A 167 -3.40 9.30 13.57
CA LYS A 167 -1.93 9.28 13.56
C LYS A 167 -1.44 9.21 15.00
N VAL A 168 -0.89 8.06 15.40
CA VAL A 168 -0.45 7.81 16.79
C VAL A 168 0.85 8.51 17.08
N TRP A 169 1.80 8.41 16.14
CA TRP A 169 3.07 9.11 16.20
C TRP A 169 3.68 9.23 14.81
N GLU A 170 4.57 10.21 14.68
CA GLU A 170 5.50 10.32 13.57
C GLU A 170 6.87 10.71 14.10
N ARG A 171 7.92 10.38 13.37
CA ARG A 171 9.29 10.70 13.73
C ARG A 171 10.14 11.00 12.51
N TRP A 172 10.81 12.12 12.56
CA TRP A 172 11.89 12.46 11.65
C TRP A 172 13.23 12.09 12.28
N TYR A 173 14.04 11.36 11.56
CA TYR A 173 15.41 11.00 11.93
C TYR A 173 16.43 11.88 11.22
N SER A 174 16.03 12.43 10.09
CA SER A 174 16.82 13.36 9.30
C SER A 174 15.89 14.18 8.41
N GLU A 175 16.27 15.42 8.15
CA GLU A 175 15.58 16.25 7.17
C GLU A 175 15.97 15.81 5.75
N PRO A 176 15.04 15.84 4.79
CA PRO A 176 15.36 15.54 3.40
C PRO A 176 16.20 16.66 2.78
N SER A 177 17.20 16.29 1.99
CA SER A 177 17.95 17.21 1.12
C SER A 177 17.44 17.06 -0.30
N VAL A 178 16.56 17.96 -0.70
CA VAL A 178 15.85 17.89 -1.99
C VAL A 178 15.85 19.23 -2.69
N SER A 179 15.84 19.18 -4.02
CA SER A 179 15.67 20.34 -4.89
C SER A 179 14.67 20.02 -6.01
N VAL A 180 14.33 21.00 -6.81
CA VAL A 180 13.50 20.80 -8.01
C VAL A 180 14.36 21.05 -9.25
N ASP A 181 14.36 20.09 -10.15
CA ASP A 181 14.99 20.22 -11.46
C ASP A 181 14.00 19.84 -12.55
N ASN A 182 13.70 20.77 -13.46
CA ASN A 182 12.74 20.59 -14.55
C ASN A 182 11.36 20.07 -14.08
N ASN A 183 10.80 20.64 -13.02
CA ASN A 183 9.55 20.25 -12.37
C ASN A 183 9.55 18.83 -11.78
N ASN A 184 10.73 18.27 -11.51
CA ASN A 184 10.88 16.98 -10.86
C ASN A 184 11.59 17.16 -9.51
N LEU A 185 11.07 16.47 -8.49
CA LEU A 185 11.76 16.36 -7.22
C LEU A 185 13.06 15.58 -7.42
N LYS A 186 14.18 16.20 -7.04
CA LYS A 186 15.50 15.60 -7.10
C LYS A 186 16.05 15.46 -5.68
N PHE A 187 16.51 14.26 -5.35
CA PHE A 187 17.25 14.02 -4.12
C PHE A 187 18.72 14.37 -4.34
N GLU A 188 19.25 15.23 -3.48
CA GLU A 188 20.65 15.61 -3.54
C GLU A 188 21.56 14.45 -3.11
N ALA A 189 22.85 14.54 -3.43
CA ALA A 189 23.82 13.47 -3.16
C ALA A 189 24.01 13.18 -1.66
N ASP A 190 23.74 14.15 -0.81
CA ASP A 190 23.78 14.07 0.63
C ASP A 190 22.43 13.75 1.27
N ASN A 191 21.38 13.51 0.45
CA ASN A 191 20.07 13.16 0.98
C ASN A 191 20.17 11.90 1.84
N PRO A 192 19.72 11.95 3.10
CA PRO A 192 19.71 10.79 3.95
C PRO A 192 18.82 9.69 3.35
N GLN A 193 19.37 8.50 3.24
CA GLN A 193 18.56 7.34 2.85
C GLN A 193 17.59 6.98 3.97
N GLY A 194 16.38 6.61 3.61
CA GLY A 194 15.38 6.12 4.55
C GLY A 194 15.58 4.65 4.89
N PHE A 195 14.48 3.95 5.09
CA PHE A 195 14.49 2.59 5.62
C PHE A 195 14.35 1.54 4.51
N TYR A 196 15.15 0.48 4.57
CA TYR A 196 15.10 -0.68 3.67
C TYR A 196 14.61 -1.96 4.35
N GLY A 197 14.30 -1.89 5.64
CA GLY A 197 13.72 -2.98 6.41
C GLY A 197 12.93 -2.45 7.59
N LEU A 198 11.76 -3.03 7.83
CA LEU A 198 10.90 -2.71 8.95
C LEU A 198 10.35 -4.02 9.52
N ALA A 199 10.43 -4.16 10.84
CA ALA A 199 9.82 -5.27 11.59
C ALA A 199 9.01 -4.70 12.76
N VAL A 200 7.82 -5.25 13.01
CA VAL A 200 6.88 -4.84 14.05
C VAL A 200 6.31 -6.01 14.82
#